data_8b5ebad509be25219b8fb27b65d8c9f4
#
_entry.id   8b5ebad509be25219b8fb27b65d8c9f4
#
_cell.length_a   1.000
_cell.length_b   1.000
_cell.length_c   1.000
_cell.angle_alpha   90.00
_cell.angle_beta   90.00
_cell.angle_gamma   90.00
#
_symmetry.space_group_name_H-M   'P 1'
#
loop_
_entity.id
_entity.type
_entity.pdbx_description
1 polymer ?
#
loop_
_entity_poly.entity_id
_entity_poly.type
_entity_poly.pdbx_seq_one_letter_code
_entity_poly.pdbx_strand_id
1 'polypeptide(L)'
;LKSKETWLKDYIFSYFENVEHFSYSSVIKDPYDFLIKNIVKKPYTSQALDFGSNVHDALEKIVSGNASVDDYTDEDELKAIKHGLDELEKMKKEYPGFKIKSTEMDVKTSMKSLTTYAPEDNLMFKGSIDGVFEHDDGVILVDYKTSKNSNDVSANKRQLSVYKKMYSQIENIPEEKIKTCVIFVAL
;
A
#
# COMPACT_ATOMS: atom_id res chain seq x y z
N LEU A 1 10.04 -35.99 -21.84
CA LEU A 1 10.47 -34.61 -21.48
C LEU A 1 9.46 -33.56 -21.89
N LYS A 2 8.81 -33.67 -23.08
CA LYS A 2 7.76 -32.72 -23.52
C LYS A 2 6.53 -32.66 -22.60
N SER A 3 6.23 -33.72 -21.84
CA SER A 3 5.06 -33.75 -20.94
C SER A 3 5.25 -32.95 -19.64
N LYS A 4 6.50 -32.66 -19.22
CA LYS A 4 6.75 -31.89 -18.00
C LYS A 4 6.67 -30.35 -18.21
N GLU A 5 6.91 -29.90 -19.45
CA GLU A 5 6.83 -28.47 -19.76
C GLU A 5 5.39 -27.99 -19.99
N THR A 6 4.50 -28.87 -20.45
CA THR A 6 3.10 -28.51 -20.71
C THR A 6 2.33 -28.19 -19.42
N TRP A 7 2.45 -29.01 -18.37
CA TRP A 7 1.69 -28.78 -17.14
C TRP A 7 2.04 -27.45 -16.44
N LEU A 8 3.33 -27.05 -16.47
CA LEU A 8 3.74 -25.76 -15.88
C LEU A 8 3.18 -24.59 -16.69
N LYS A 9 3.22 -24.70 -18.02
CA LYS A 9 2.62 -23.73 -18.92
C LYS A 9 1.11 -23.62 -18.66
N ASP A 10 0.41 -24.74 -18.63
CA ASP A 10 -1.03 -24.78 -18.38
C ASP A 10 -1.40 -24.24 -17.00
N TYR A 11 -0.59 -24.50 -15.97
CA TYR A 11 -0.73 -23.95 -14.63
C TYR A 11 -0.58 -22.42 -14.60
N ILE A 12 0.44 -21.88 -15.30
CA ILE A 12 0.64 -20.44 -15.41
C ILE A 12 -0.51 -19.78 -16.18
N PHE A 13 -0.94 -20.36 -17.29
CA PHE A 13 -2.08 -19.85 -18.05
C PHE A 13 -3.36 -19.86 -17.22
N SER A 14 -3.65 -20.95 -16.52
CA SER A 14 -4.81 -21.05 -15.63
C SER A 14 -4.79 -19.99 -14.53
N TYR A 15 -3.61 -19.59 -14.01
CA TYR A 15 -3.52 -18.47 -13.09
C TYR A 15 -4.01 -17.17 -13.73
N PHE A 16 -3.51 -16.85 -14.93
CA PHE A 16 -3.88 -15.60 -15.61
C PHE A 16 -5.34 -15.58 -16.09
N GLU A 17 -5.90 -16.72 -16.45
CA GLU A 17 -7.32 -16.85 -16.79
C GLU A 17 -8.25 -16.65 -15.59
N ASN A 18 -7.78 -16.92 -14.36
CA ASN A 18 -8.58 -16.86 -13.15
C ASN A 18 -8.19 -15.71 -12.21
N VAL A 19 -7.16 -14.91 -12.52
CA VAL A 19 -6.79 -13.79 -11.68
C VAL A 19 -7.82 -12.66 -11.79
N GLU A 20 -8.40 -12.31 -10.66
CA GLU A 20 -9.43 -11.26 -10.61
C GLU A 20 -8.83 -9.86 -10.42
N HIS A 21 -7.64 -9.78 -9.82
CA HIS A 21 -7.00 -8.49 -9.53
C HIS A 21 -5.48 -8.59 -9.41
N PHE A 22 -4.85 -7.46 -9.68
CA PHE A 22 -3.46 -7.20 -9.35
C PHE A 22 -3.35 -6.09 -8.29
N SER A 23 -2.20 -6.03 -7.64
CA SER A 23 -1.80 -4.92 -6.77
C SER A 23 -0.52 -4.27 -7.28
N TYR A 24 -0.23 -3.05 -6.81
CA TYR A 24 1.03 -2.39 -7.17
C TYR A 24 2.24 -3.26 -6.87
N SER A 25 2.29 -3.85 -5.66
CA SER A 25 3.38 -4.71 -5.25
C SER A 25 3.52 -5.98 -6.08
N SER A 26 2.48 -6.45 -6.76
CA SER A 26 2.56 -7.62 -7.64
C SER A 26 3.10 -7.25 -9.03
N VAL A 27 2.68 -6.13 -9.61
CA VAL A 27 3.04 -5.78 -10.99
C VAL A 27 4.43 -5.16 -11.16
N ILE A 28 5.04 -4.64 -10.07
CA ILE A 28 6.39 -4.05 -10.13
C ILE A 28 7.52 -5.08 -9.96
N LYS A 29 7.19 -6.33 -9.65
CA LYS A 29 8.17 -7.40 -9.46
C LYS A 29 8.73 -7.89 -10.79
N ASP A 30 9.97 -8.39 -10.75
CA ASP A 30 10.47 -9.13 -11.89
C ASP A 30 9.64 -10.43 -12.10
N PRO A 31 9.66 -11.02 -13.31
CA PRO A 31 8.83 -12.18 -13.64
C PRO A 31 9.07 -13.40 -12.73
N TYR A 32 10.29 -13.61 -12.27
CA TYR A 32 10.61 -14.73 -11.38
C TYR A 32 10.02 -14.54 -9.99
N ASP A 33 10.21 -13.36 -9.40
CA ASP A 33 9.63 -13.00 -8.11
C ASP A 33 8.10 -13.03 -8.16
N PHE A 34 7.51 -12.57 -9.26
CA PHE A 34 6.08 -12.67 -9.49
C PHE A 34 5.62 -14.13 -9.50
N LEU A 35 6.30 -15.00 -10.27
CA LEU A 35 5.99 -16.44 -10.34
C LEU A 35 6.02 -17.08 -8.94
N ILE A 36 7.10 -16.87 -8.20
CA ILE A 36 7.28 -17.50 -6.88
C ILE A 36 6.26 -17.02 -5.87
N LYS A 37 5.98 -15.72 -5.82
CA LYS A 37 5.13 -15.11 -4.78
C LYS A 37 3.64 -15.19 -5.11
N ASN A 38 3.26 -15.02 -6.36
CA ASN A 38 1.84 -14.91 -6.73
C ASN A 38 1.28 -16.20 -7.33
N ILE A 39 2.07 -16.95 -8.10
CA ILE A 39 1.61 -18.18 -8.76
C ILE A 39 1.92 -19.40 -7.89
N VAL A 40 3.19 -19.60 -7.50
CA VAL A 40 3.60 -20.75 -6.67
C VAL A 40 3.18 -20.57 -5.21
N LYS A 41 3.01 -19.30 -4.76
CA LYS A 41 2.61 -18.93 -3.39
C LYS A 41 3.54 -19.53 -2.32
N LYS A 42 4.85 -19.51 -2.58
CA LYS A 42 5.83 -19.97 -1.60
C LYS A 42 5.76 -19.09 -0.36
N PRO A 43 5.51 -19.67 0.84
CA PRO A 43 5.50 -18.90 2.08
C PRO A 43 6.83 -18.19 2.28
N TYR A 44 6.79 -16.93 2.63
CA TYR A 44 7.94 -16.14 3.00
C TYR A 44 7.60 -15.32 4.23
N THR A 45 8.31 -15.56 5.31
CA THR A 45 8.25 -14.78 6.56
C THR A 45 9.65 -14.27 6.87
N SER A 46 9.74 -13.08 7.43
CA SER A 46 10.99 -12.53 7.96
C SER A 46 10.67 -11.58 9.10
N GLN A 47 11.58 -11.44 10.06
CA GLN A 47 11.45 -10.51 11.17
C GLN A 47 11.17 -9.07 10.69
N ALA A 48 11.74 -8.67 9.54
CA ALA A 48 11.48 -7.35 8.97
C ALA A 48 10.05 -7.19 8.46
N LEU A 49 9.41 -8.26 7.96
CA LEU A 49 8.00 -8.22 7.57
C LEU A 49 7.08 -8.17 8.79
N ASP A 50 7.40 -8.96 9.83
CA ASP A 50 6.63 -8.98 11.08
C ASP A 50 6.71 -7.60 11.76
N PHE A 51 7.91 -7.01 11.87
CA PHE A 51 8.12 -5.65 12.37
C PHE A 51 7.30 -4.62 11.56
N GLY A 52 7.35 -4.70 10.22
CA GLY A 52 6.58 -3.82 9.35
C GLY A 52 5.10 -3.91 9.61
N SER A 53 4.55 -5.13 9.65
CA SER A 53 3.13 -5.39 9.92
C SER A 53 2.70 -4.86 11.29
N ASN A 54 3.48 -5.15 12.34
CA ASN A 54 3.18 -4.70 13.70
C ASN A 54 3.13 -3.18 13.83
N VAL A 55 4.08 -2.47 13.19
CA VAL A 55 4.10 -1.00 13.22
C VAL A 55 2.91 -0.40 12.46
N HIS A 56 2.55 -0.95 11.29
CA HIS A 56 1.38 -0.51 10.52
C HIS A 56 0.09 -0.72 11.33
N ASP A 57 -0.13 -1.92 11.87
CA ASP A 57 -1.30 -2.25 12.70
C ASP A 57 -1.40 -1.34 13.94
N ALA A 58 -0.26 -1.02 14.55
CA ALA A 58 -0.21 -0.12 15.70
C ALA A 58 -0.61 1.30 15.32
N LEU A 59 -0.02 1.85 14.25
CA LEU A 59 -0.36 3.19 13.76
C LEU A 59 -1.83 3.30 13.36
N GLU A 60 -2.36 2.30 12.66
CA GLU A 60 -3.79 2.20 12.33
C GLU A 60 -4.66 2.31 13.57
N LYS A 61 -4.42 1.46 14.58
CA LYS A 61 -5.22 1.41 15.81
C LYS A 61 -5.12 2.70 16.62
N ILE A 62 -3.92 3.27 16.74
CA ILE A 62 -3.72 4.51 17.51
C ILE A 62 -4.37 5.69 16.79
N VAL A 63 -4.17 5.84 15.49
CA VAL A 63 -4.72 6.95 14.69
C VAL A 63 -6.25 6.88 14.61
N SER A 64 -6.83 5.67 14.59
CA SER A 64 -8.29 5.47 14.65
C SER A 64 -8.87 5.58 16.05
N GLY A 65 -8.04 5.75 17.10
CA GLY A 65 -8.48 5.86 18.50
C GLY A 65 -8.82 4.53 19.17
N ASN A 66 -8.41 3.41 18.58
CA ASN A 66 -8.69 2.06 19.08
C ASN A 66 -7.58 1.49 20.00
N ALA A 67 -6.44 2.18 20.10
CA ALA A 67 -5.32 1.83 20.98
C ALA A 67 -4.59 3.08 21.46
N SER A 68 -3.74 2.90 22.48
CA SER A 68 -2.81 3.90 23.00
C SER A 68 -1.36 3.49 22.69
N VAL A 69 -0.45 4.46 22.65
CA VAL A 69 1.00 4.19 22.55
C VAL A 69 1.49 3.31 23.69
N ASP A 70 0.87 3.42 24.87
CA ASP A 70 1.24 2.67 26.08
C ASP A 70 0.88 1.17 26.01
N ASP A 71 0.09 0.76 25.01
CA ASP A 71 -0.27 -0.65 24.78
C ASP A 71 0.88 -1.45 24.12
N TYR A 72 1.92 -0.76 23.65
CA TYR A 72 3.06 -1.35 22.94
C TYR A 72 4.32 -1.32 23.79
N THR A 73 5.08 -2.43 23.83
CA THR A 73 6.22 -2.60 24.73
C THR A 73 7.56 -2.87 24.02
N ASP A 74 7.54 -3.27 22.77
CA ASP A 74 8.77 -3.46 21.99
C ASP A 74 9.43 -2.11 21.71
N GLU A 75 10.69 -1.95 22.07
CA GLU A 75 11.40 -0.67 22.01
C GLU A 75 11.58 -0.15 20.58
N ASP A 76 11.84 -1.04 19.63
CA ASP A 76 12.06 -0.64 18.22
C ASP A 76 10.72 -0.30 17.54
N GLU A 77 9.67 -1.07 17.80
CA GLU A 77 8.32 -0.75 17.36
C GLU A 77 7.83 0.58 17.94
N LEU A 78 8.03 0.81 19.24
CA LEU A 78 7.67 2.07 19.90
C LEU A 78 8.38 3.28 19.31
N LYS A 79 9.66 3.16 18.94
CA LYS A 79 10.39 4.25 18.27
C LYS A 79 9.76 4.58 16.93
N ALA A 80 9.46 3.55 16.13
CA ALA A 80 8.85 3.71 14.83
C ALA A 80 7.44 4.30 14.93
N ILE A 81 6.62 3.80 15.85
CA ILE A 81 5.27 4.31 16.12
C ILE A 81 5.31 5.79 16.50
N LYS A 82 6.14 6.16 17.49
CA LYS A 82 6.28 7.55 17.94
C LYS A 82 6.73 8.45 16.82
N HIS A 83 7.70 8.01 15.99
CA HIS A 83 8.14 8.80 14.86
C HIS A 83 7.00 9.02 13.84
N GLY A 84 6.22 7.99 13.52
CA GLY A 84 5.05 8.12 12.65
C GLY A 84 4.02 9.13 13.18
N LEU A 85 3.72 9.07 14.48
CA LEU A 85 2.80 10.00 15.13
C LEU A 85 3.34 11.43 15.16
N ASP A 86 4.64 11.62 15.39
CA ASP A 86 5.28 12.94 15.36
C ASP A 86 5.19 13.58 13.97
N GLU A 87 5.36 12.79 12.90
CA GLU A 87 5.17 13.27 11.52
C GLU A 87 3.70 13.67 11.26
N LEU A 88 2.73 12.90 11.74
CA LEU A 88 1.31 13.27 11.64
C LEU A 88 1.00 14.56 12.43
N GLU A 89 1.60 14.76 13.61
CA GLU A 89 1.44 16.01 14.37
C GLU A 89 2.09 17.22 13.66
N LYS A 90 3.18 17.02 12.91
CA LYS A 90 3.75 18.07 12.05
C LYS A 90 2.77 18.41 10.91
N MET A 91 2.21 17.41 10.26
CA MET A 91 1.20 17.60 9.21
C MET A 91 -0.03 18.35 9.74
N LYS A 92 -0.48 18.04 10.94
CA LYS A 92 -1.60 18.71 11.59
C LYS A 92 -1.35 20.21 11.83
N LYS A 93 -0.09 20.60 12.08
CA LYS A 93 0.31 22.00 12.20
C LYS A 93 0.41 22.69 10.85
N GLU A 94 0.79 21.96 9.79
CA GLU A 94 0.96 22.47 8.44
C GLU A 94 -0.36 22.63 7.68
N TYR A 95 -1.33 21.71 7.92
CA TYR A 95 -2.58 21.63 7.17
C TYR A 95 -3.78 22.00 8.07
N PRO A 96 -4.38 23.19 7.94
CA PRO A 96 -5.58 23.56 8.68
C PRO A 96 -6.72 22.57 8.43
N GLY A 97 -7.49 22.25 9.48
CA GLY A 97 -8.58 21.27 9.38
C GLY A 97 -8.13 19.81 9.31
N PHE A 98 -6.83 19.52 9.49
CA PHE A 98 -6.28 18.17 9.41
C PHE A 98 -6.96 17.21 10.39
N LYS A 99 -7.55 16.16 9.88
CA LYS A 99 -8.22 15.09 10.65
C LYS A 99 -8.20 13.78 9.88
N ILE A 100 -8.24 12.68 10.61
CA ILE A 100 -8.38 11.36 10.01
C ILE A 100 -9.77 11.20 9.33
N LYS A 101 -9.78 10.64 8.12
CA LYS A 101 -10.97 10.19 7.41
C LYS A 101 -11.10 8.68 7.48
N SER A 102 -10.03 7.94 7.21
CA SER A 102 -9.97 6.48 7.33
C SER A 102 -8.54 5.99 7.47
N THR A 103 -8.39 4.80 8.07
CA THR A 103 -7.17 3.99 8.09
C THR A 103 -7.40 2.74 7.26
N GLU A 104 -6.33 2.12 6.73
CA GLU A 104 -6.35 0.88 5.93
C GLU A 104 -7.47 0.86 4.88
N MET A 105 -7.58 1.97 4.13
CA MET A 105 -8.64 2.10 3.14
C MET A 105 -8.38 1.21 1.91
N ASP A 106 -9.18 0.17 1.74
CA ASP A 106 -9.17 -0.64 0.53
C ASP A 106 -9.68 0.15 -0.67
N VAL A 107 -8.88 0.18 -1.73
CA VAL A 107 -9.23 0.79 -3.01
C VAL A 107 -9.21 -0.27 -4.11
N LYS A 108 -10.24 -0.25 -4.96
CA LYS A 108 -10.38 -1.17 -6.08
C LYS A 108 -10.94 -0.46 -7.29
N THR A 109 -10.29 -0.59 -8.43
CA THR A 109 -10.75 0.00 -9.70
C THR A 109 -10.47 -0.93 -10.86
N SER A 110 -11.14 -0.71 -12.01
CA SER A 110 -10.82 -1.43 -13.23
C SER A 110 -9.40 -1.07 -13.71
N MET A 111 -8.63 -2.08 -14.11
CA MET A 111 -7.30 -1.85 -14.65
C MET A 111 -7.31 -0.99 -15.92
N LYS A 112 -8.40 -1.04 -16.71
CA LYS A 112 -8.60 -0.17 -17.87
C LYS A 112 -8.71 1.32 -17.54
N SER A 113 -9.17 1.67 -16.35
CA SER A 113 -9.20 3.08 -15.91
C SER A 113 -7.82 3.62 -15.55
N LEU A 114 -6.86 2.74 -15.28
CA LEU A 114 -5.48 3.09 -14.93
C LEU A 114 -4.54 3.06 -16.15
N THR A 115 -4.77 2.16 -17.11
CA THR A 115 -3.91 1.98 -18.28
C THR A 115 -4.69 1.55 -19.50
N THR A 116 -4.27 2.02 -20.69
CA THR A 116 -4.83 1.64 -21.99
C THR A 116 -4.40 0.24 -22.43
N TYR A 117 -3.43 -0.37 -21.75
CA TYR A 117 -2.87 -1.69 -22.08
C TYR A 117 -3.51 -2.84 -21.31
N ALA A 118 -4.56 -2.59 -20.53
CA ALA A 118 -5.25 -3.66 -19.82
C ALA A 118 -5.91 -4.63 -20.83
N PRO A 119 -5.62 -5.94 -20.73
CA PRO A 119 -6.06 -6.91 -21.74
C PRO A 119 -7.56 -7.19 -21.70
N GLU A 120 -8.21 -7.05 -20.53
CA GLU A 120 -9.61 -7.42 -20.34
C GLU A 120 -10.36 -6.43 -19.44
N ASP A 121 -11.69 -6.34 -19.64
CA ASP A 121 -12.55 -5.40 -18.92
C ASP A 121 -12.73 -5.74 -17.44
N ASN A 122 -12.63 -7.01 -17.09
CA ASN A 122 -12.93 -7.52 -15.75
C ASN A 122 -11.72 -7.52 -14.81
N LEU A 123 -10.52 -7.24 -15.31
CA LEU A 123 -9.31 -7.24 -14.50
C LEU A 123 -9.29 -6.01 -13.60
N MET A 124 -9.26 -6.25 -12.30
CA MET A 124 -9.25 -5.20 -11.29
C MET A 124 -7.83 -4.90 -10.79
N PHE A 125 -7.64 -3.69 -10.33
CA PHE A 125 -6.47 -3.29 -9.56
C PHE A 125 -6.90 -2.98 -8.13
N LYS A 126 -6.20 -3.56 -7.15
CA LYS A 126 -6.46 -3.37 -5.72
C LYS A 126 -5.26 -2.77 -5.02
N GLY A 127 -5.53 -2.00 -3.96
CA GLY A 127 -4.53 -1.52 -3.03
C GLY A 127 -5.16 -1.22 -1.68
N SER A 128 -4.33 -1.01 -0.67
CA SER A 128 -4.72 -0.43 0.61
C SER A 128 -3.94 0.86 0.81
N ILE A 129 -4.61 1.88 1.33
CA ILE A 129 -4.02 3.17 1.70
C ILE A 129 -3.97 3.21 3.22
N ASP A 130 -2.77 3.29 3.79
CA ASP A 130 -2.56 3.18 5.23
C ASP A 130 -3.31 4.29 6.01
N GLY A 131 -3.29 5.52 5.50
CA GLY A 131 -4.02 6.63 6.11
C GLY A 131 -4.58 7.62 5.09
N VAL A 132 -5.83 8.00 5.29
CA VAL A 132 -6.51 9.05 4.53
C VAL A 132 -6.88 10.18 5.49
N PHE A 133 -6.34 11.36 5.26
CA PHE A 133 -6.55 12.54 6.09
C PHE A 133 -7.20 13.65 5.28
N GLU A 134 -8.22 14.28 5.84
CA GLU A 134 -8.84 15.49 5.28
C GLU A 134 -8.16 16.74 5.83
N HIS A 135 -8.17 17.81 5.04
CA HIS A 135 -7.83 19.17 5.47
C HIS A 135 -8.67 20.16 4.67
N ASP A 136 -8.62 21.46 5.02
CA ASP A 136 -9.52 22.46 4.43
C ASP A 136 -9.47 22.55 2.89
N ASP A 137 -8.31 22.24 2.29
CA ASP A 137 -8.12 22.35 0.84
C ASP A 137 -8.23 21.01 0.10
N GLY A 138 -8.41 19.87 0.79
CA GLY A 138 -8.47 18.56 0.15
C GLY A 138 -8.13 17.37 1.04
N VAL A 139 -7.38 16.42 0.48
CA VAL A 139 -7.07 15.14 1.13
C VAL A 139 -5.58 14.83 1.02
N ILE A 140 -5.01 14.16 2.03
CA ILE A 140 -3.67 13.63 2.02
C ILE A 140 -3.73 12.11 2.18
N LEU A 141 -3.16 11.39 1.21
CA LEU A 141 -2.96 9.94 1.31
C LEU A 141 -1.57 9.68 1.90
N VAL A 142 -1.54 8.94 2.98
CA VAL A 142 -0.31 8.59 3.70
C VAL A 142 -0.01 7.11 3.55
N ASP A 143 1.28 6.80 3.37
CA ASP A 143 1.82 5.44 3.30
C ASP A 143 3.02 5.36 4.25
N TYR A 144 2.95 4.46 5.24
CA TYR A 144 4.02 4.25 6.19
C TYR A 144 5.04 3.25 5.65
N LYS A 145 6.32 3.53 5.85
CA LYS A 145 7.41 2.64 5.42
C LYS A 145 8.37 2.36 6.57
N THR A 146 8.52 1.09 6.90
CA THR A 146 9.47 0.60 7.92
C THR A 146 10.85 0.25 7.35
N SER A 147 11.07 0.47 6.05
CA SER A 147 12.40 0.27 5.45
C SER A 147 13.37 1.35 5.92
N LYS A 148 14.56 0.92 6.37
CA LYS A 148 15.67 1.83 6.74
C LYS A 148 16.38 2.43 5.50
N ASN A 149 15.93 2.10 4.30
CA ASN A 149 16.59 2.49 3.06
C ASN A 149 15.72 3.47 2.27
N SER A 150 16.14 4.73 2.25
CA SER A 150 15.48 5.79 1.48
C SER A 150 15.65 5.66 -0.04
N ASN A 151 16.38 4.64 -0.53
CA ASN A 151 16.62 4.45 -1.97
C ASN A 151 15.33 4.10 -2.74
N ASP A 152 14.28 3.64 -2.05
CA ASP A 152 13.00 3.26 -2.65
C ASP A 152 11.97 4.40 -2.72
N VAL A 153 12.37 5.64 -2.43
CA VAL A 153 11.46 6.82 -2.48
C VAL A 153 10.73 6.90 -3.82
N SER A 154 11.41 6.65 -4.94
CA SER A 154 10.81 6.72 -6.28
C SER A 154 9.75 5.62 -6.49
N ALA A 155 9.96 4.41 -5.97
CA ALA A 155 9.00 3.32 -6.05
C ALA A 155 7.75 3.62 -5.20
N ASN A 156 7.95 4.11 -3.97
CA ASN A 156 6.87 4.49 -3.07
C ASN A 156 6.04 5.65 -3.61
N LYS A 157 6.69 6.66 -4.22
CA LYS A 157 5.99 7.76 -4.91
C LYS A 157 5.15 7.27 -6.08
N ARG A 158 5.65 6.31 -6.87
CA ARG A 158 4.87 5.70 -7.96
C ARG A 158 3.65 4.95 -7.43
N GLN A 159 3.80 4.18 -6.34
CA GLN A 159 2.68 3.50 -5.68
C GLN A 159 1.59 4.49 -5.28
N LEU A 160 1.96 5.53 -4.54
CA LEU A 160 1.03 6.56 -4.11
C LEU A 160 0.42 7.35 -5.29
N SER A 161 1.14 7.54 -6.39
CA SER A 161 0.57 8.15 -7.60
C SER A 161 -0.55 7.31 -8.22
N VAL A 162 -0.40 5.98 -8.21
CA VAL A 162 -1.47 5.08 -8.65
C VAL A 162 -2.65 5.14 -7.68
N TYR A 163 -2.39 5.08 -6.37
CA TYR A 163 -3.44 5.16 -5.35
C TYR A 163 -4.18 6.50 -5.36
N LYS A 164 -3.47 7.60 -5.59
CA LYS A 164 -4.07 8.93 -5.80
C LYS A 164 -5.09 8.91 -6.95
N LYS A 165 -4.72 8.35 -8.10
CA LYS A 165 -5.62 8.22 -9.24
C LYS A 165 -6.84 7.34 -8.93
N MET A 166 -6.62 6.21 -8.25
CA MET A 166 -7.72 5.33 -7.81
C MET A 166 -8.65 6.04 -6.85
N TYR A 167 -8.11 6.69 -5.83
CA TYR A 167 -8.87 7.44 -4.83
C TYR A 167 -9.67 8.58 -5.47
N SER A 168 -9.06 9.33 -6.39
CA SER A 168 -9.73 10.37 -7.17
C SER A 168 -10.97 9.85 -7.90
N GLN A 169 -10.87 8.68 -8.53
CA GLN A 169 -11.99 8.05 -9.24
C GLN A 169 -13.08 7.53 -8.30
N ILE A 170 -12.69 6.92 -7.18
CA ILE A 170 -13.63 6.31 -6.23
C ILE A 170 -14.43 7.39 -5.48
N GLU A 171 -13.74 8.42 -5.00
CA GLU A 171 -14.33 9.49 -4.18
C GLU A 171 -14.83 10.66 -5.02
N ASN A 172 -14.64 10.64 -6.35
CA ASN A 172 -14.97 11.72 -7.26
C ASN A 172 -14.36 13.07 -6.84
N ILE A 173 -13.09 13.04 -6.40
CA ILE A 173 -12.32 14.22 -5.99
C ILE A 173 -11.25 14.50 -7.05
N PRO A 174 -11.10 15.75 -7.54
CA PRO A 174 -10.03 16.08 -8.49
C PRO A 174 -8.64 15.78 -7.95
N GLU A 175 -7.75 15.21 -8.79
CA GLU A 175 -6.40 14.80 -8.36
C GLU A 175 -5.58 15.96 -7.77
N GLU A 176 -5.81 17.20 -8.22
CA GLU A 176 -5.15 18.40 -7.67
C GLU A 176 -5.52 18.70 -6.21
N LYS A 177 -6.64 18.15 -5.72
CA LYS A 177 -7.07 18.22 -4.32
C LYS A 177 -6.52 17.08 -3.46
N ILE A 178 -5.78 16.14 -4.05
CA ILE A 178 -5.22 15.00 -3.34
C ILE A 178 -3.70 15.15 -3.28
N LYS A 179 -3.17 15.26 -2.08
CA LYS A 179 -1.72 15.18 -1.80
C LYS A 179 -1.34 13.76 -1.43
N THR A 180 -0.05 13.45 -1.53
CA THR A 180 0.49 12.14 -1.14
C THR A 180 1.72 12.33 -0.26
N CYS A 181 1.84 11.54 0.79
CA CYS A 181 2.96 11.56 1.71
C CYS A 181 3.45 10.15 2.03
N VAL A 182 4.76 9.92 1.95
CA VAL A 182 5.40 8.71 2.46
C VAL A 182 6.08 9.06 3.77
N ILE A 183 5.76 8.36 4.84
CA ILE A 183 6.37 8.53 6.16
C ILE A 183 7.29 7.32 6.42
N PHE A 184 8.60 7.56 6.46
CA PHE A 184 9.59 6.54 6.81
C PHE A 184 9.72 6.46 8.33
N VAL A 185 9.07 5.50 8.96
CA VAL A 185 8.95 5.43 10.43
C VAL A 185 10.14 4.78 11.12
N ALA A 186 11.02 4.07 10.41
CA ALA A 186 12.18 3.37 10.97
C ALA A 186 13.54 4.03 10.62
N LEU A 187 13.52 5.33 10.25
CA LEU A 187 14.75 6.12 9.99
C LEU A 187 15.35 6.67 11.28
#